data_3b00365091fe99aef8ccab928ef42e8a
#
_entry.id   3b00365091fe99aef8ccab928ef42e8a
#
_cell.length_a   1.000
_cell.length_b   1.000
_cell.length_c   1.000
_cell.angle_alpha   90.00
_cell.angle_beta   90.00
_cell.angle_gamma   90.00
#
_symmetry.space_group_name_H-M   'P 1'
#
loop_
_entity.id
_entity.type
_entity.pdbx_description
1 polymer ?
#
loop_
_entity_poly.entity_id
_entity_poly.type
_entity_poly.pdbx_seq_one_letter_code
_entity_poly.pdbx_strand_id
1 'polypeptide(L)'
;MIKRGTPIGTPFLKKGTPYLKIQTITKNTLNMNNNKLTVLFLLQKTRINKRGECSIRCRLTFFKKRKIFSTGLFINPDHWNSKKQTAIIPDDNFINNQLSLIKQKVNQAFLFLQVNSKNFDAGDVYLQFKGESTKENKTLLEVFILHNNRMKKLIGKEYTKSTFHKFKEAKMHVGNFLKSSYKKSDIC
;
A
#
# COMPACT_ATOMS: atom_id res chain seq x y z
N MET A 1 -8.22 -52.94 64.08
CA MET A 1 -7.07 -52.06 64.04
C MET A 1 -6.93 -51.40 62.68
N ILE A 2 -7.40 -50.15 62.56
CA ILE A 2 -7.44 -49.43 61.27
C ILE A 2 -6.30 -48.41 61.33
N LYS A 3 -5.29 -48.52 60.48
CA LYS A 3 -4.24 -47.52 60.29
C LYS A 3 -4.70 -46.46 59.33
N ARG A 4 -4.72 -45.20 59.81
CA ARG A 4 -5.04 -43.99 59.02
C ARG A 4 -3.82 -43.65 58.16
N GLY A 5 -4.06 -43.50 56.83
CA GLY A 5 -3.09 -42.97 55.88
C GLY A 5 -3.00 -41.45 55.96
N THR A 6 -1.78 -40.93 55.85
CA THR A 6 -1.43 -39.51 55.80
C THR A 6 -1.83 -38.86 54.46
N PRO A 7 -2.25 -37.60 54.43
CA PRO A 7 -2.60 -36.92 53.19
C PRO A 7 -1.35 -36.48 52.40
N ILE A 8 -1.39 -36.79 51.13
CA ILE A 8 -0.37 -36.44 50.13
C ILE A 8 -0.46 -34.93 49.83
N GLY A 9 0.66 -34.23 50.01
CA GLY A 9 0.79 -32.81 49.77
C GLY A 9 0.58 -32.43 48.29
N THR A 10 -0.18 -31.37 48.07
CA THR A 10 -0.39 -30.74 46.79
C THR A 10 0.87 -30.03 46.32
N PRO A 11 1.27 -30.13 45.01
CA PRO A 11 2.42 -29.40 44.52
C PRO A 11 2.07 -27.93 44.30
N PHE A 12 2.92 -27.07 44.80
CA PHE A 12 2.91 -25.63 44.61
C PHE A 12 3.04 -25.29 43.10
N LEU A 13 1.99 -24.75 42.49
CA LEU A 13 2.03 -24.16 41.15
C LEU A 13 2.72 -22.80 41.18
N LYS A 14 3.93 -22.73 40.63
CA LYS A 14 4.64 -21.48 40.41
C LYS A 14 3.85 -20.62 39.44
N LYS A 15 3.46 -19.42 39.85
CA LYS A 15 2.86 -18.37 39.05
C LYS A 15 3.87 -17.89 38.00
N GLY A 16 3.60 -18.17 36.76
CA GLY A 16 4.30 -17.62 35.61
C GLY A 16 3.39 -17.77 34.39
N THR A 17 2.45 -16.85 34.27
CA THR A 17 1.38 -16.95 33.27
C THR A 17 1.81 -16.49 31.89
N PRO A 18 1.56 -17.27 30.82
CA PRO A 18 1.74 -16.82 29.44
C PRO A 18 0.50 -16.10 28.89
N TYR A 19 -0.38 -15.55 29.75
CA TYR A 19 -1.62 -14.89 29.29
C TYR A 19 -1.43 -13.57 28.53
N LEU A 20 -0.27 -12.91 28.65
CA LEU A 20 0.00 -11.63 27.98
C LEU A 20 0.37 -11.76 26.50
N LYS A 21 0.75 -12.95 26.01
CA LYS A 21 1.08 -13.16 24.58
C LYS A 21 -0.13 -13.45 23.70
N ILE A 22 -1.24 -13.92 24.25
CA ILE A 22 -2.42 -14.28 23.46
C ILE A 22 -3.26 -13.04 23.08
N GLN A 23 -3.27 -11.99 23.92
CA GLN A 23 -4.02 -10.78 23.63
C GLN A 23 -3.41 -9.93 22.50
N THR A 24 -2.10 -10.05 22.25
CA THR A 24 -1.43 -9.33 21.15
C THR A 24 -1.69 -10.00 19.80
N ILE A 25 -1.88 -11.30 19.76
CA ILE A 25 -2.16 -12.07 18.52
C ILE A 25 -3.61 -11.85 18.07
N THR A 26 -4.56 -11.76 19.01
CA THR A 26 -5.99 -11.55 18.66
C THR A 26 -6.27 -10.14 18.12
N LYS A 27 -5.52 -9.10 18.56
CA LYS A 27 -5.65 -7.74 17.98
C LYS A 27 -5.11 -7.64 16.55
N ASN A 28 -4.10 -8.41 16.19
CA ASN A 28 -3.55 -8.41 14.83
C ASN A 28 -4.42 -9.20 13.83
N THR A 29 -5.14 -10.23 14.27
CA THR A 29 -6.05 -10.99 13.39
C THR A 29 -7.36 -10.25 13.09
N LEU A 30 -7.83 -9.38 13.98
CA LEU A 30 -9.02 -8.55 13.74
C LEU A 30 -8.78 -7.38 12.77
N ASN A 31 -7.53 -6.99 12.53
CA ASN A 31 -7.20 -5.94 11.56
C ASN A 31 -7.01 -6.43 10.11
N MET A 32 -7.03 -7.73 9.85
CA MET A 32 -6.87 -8.26 8.48
C MET A 32 -8.03 -7.92 7.54
N ASN A 33 -9.22 -7.60 8.06
CA ASN A 33 -10.38 -7.26 7.24
C ASN A 33 -10.35 -5.84 6.64
N ASN A 34 -9.50 -4.93 7.13
CA ASN A 34 -9.38 -3.57 6.60
C ASN A 34 -8.37 -3.44 5.45
N ASN A 35 -7.62 -4.49 5.13
CA ASN A 35 -6.55 -4.47 4.13
C ASN A 35 -6.96 -5.06 2.77
N LYS A 36 -8.25 -5.10 2.46
CA LYS A 36 -8.75 -5.64 1.19
C LYS A 36 -8.84 -4.54 0.14
N LEU A 37 -8.17 -4.75 -0.99
CA LEU A 37 -8.39 -3.93 -2.18
C LEU A 37 -9.78 -4.20 -2.77
N THR A 38 -10.53 -3.14 -3.03
CA THR A 38 -11.80 -3.22 -3.75
C THR A 38 -11.62 -2.65 -5.15
N VAL A 39 -11.97 -3.46 -6.16
CA VAL A 39 -11.94 -3.09 -7.59
C VAL A 39 -13.37 -3.08 -8.09
N LEU A 40 -13.84 -1.92 -8.57
CA LEU A 40 -15.19 -1.73 -9.11
C LEU A 40 -15.13 -1.14 -10.51
N PHE A 41 -15.99 -1.63 -11.40
CA PHE A 41 -16.19 -1.06 -12.73
C PHE A 41 -17.48 -0.24 -12.77
N LEU A 42 -17.38 0.98 -13.27
CA LEU A 42 -18.47 1.96 -13.25
C LEU A 42 -18.61 2.61 -14.62
N LEU A 43 -19.84 2.83 -15.08
CA LEU A 43 -20.09 3.61 -16.30
C LEU A 43 -20.01 5.12 -16.03
N GLN A 44 -19.34 5.84 -16.91
CA GLN A 44 -19.35 7.31 -16.91
C GLN A 44 -20.52 7.82 -17.77
N LYS A 45 -21.75 7.76 -17.25
CA LYS A 45 -22.97 8.13 -17.98
C LYS A 45 -23.06 9.61 -18.33
N THR A 46 -22.25 10.49 -17.74
CA THR A 46 -22.24 11.94 -18.02
C THR A 46 -21.60 12.29 -19.36
N ARG A 47 -20.90 11.35 -19.99
CA ARG A 47 -20.24 11.55 -21.29
C ARG A 47 -20.53 10.35 -22.17
N ILE A 48 -21.49 10.52 -23.07
CA ILE A 48 -21.85 9.56 -24.10
C ILE A 48 -21.21 10.02 -25.41
N ASN A 49 -20.56 9.10 -26.13
CA ASN A 49 -19.96 9.40 -27.42
C ASN A 49 -21.02 9.46 -28.53
N LYS A 50 -20.59 9.82 -29.75
CA LYS A 50 -21.50 9.90 -30.94
C LYS A 50 -22.15 8.56 -31.29
N ARG A 51 -21.62 7.43 -30.78
CA ARG A 51 -22.17 6.07 -31.03
C ARG A 51 -23.16 5.63 -29.94
N GLY A 52 -23.51 6.50 -28.98
CA GLY A 52 -24.39 6.14 -27.86
C GLY A 52 -23.69 5.35 -26.75
N GLU A 53 -22.35 5.30 -26.74
CA GLU A 53 -21.58 4.53 -25.78
C GLU A 53 -20.98 5.43 -24.70
N CYS A 54 -20.84 4.90 -23.48
CA CYS A 54 -20.11 5.55 -22.39
C CYS A 54 -18.88 4.75 -21.97
N SER A 55 -17.90 5.45 -21.42
CA SER A 55 -16.64 4.87 -20.99
C SER A 55 -16.84 4.06 -19.69
N ILE A 56 -16.20 2.88 -19.63
CA ILE A 56 -16.09 2.09 -18.40
C ILE A 56 -14.87 2.59 -17.63
N ARG A 57 -15.09 2.96 -16.36
CA ARG A 57 -14.03 3.39 -15.43
C ARG A 57 -13.79 2.33 -14.35
N CYS A 58 -12.53 2.13 -14.01
CA CYS A 58 -12.14 1.31 -12.89
C CYS A 58 -11.91 2.18 -11.65
N ARG A 59 -12.52 1.81 -10.53
CA ARG A 59 -12.33 2.45 -9.21
C ARG A 59 -11.67 1.47 -8.26
N LEU A 60 -10.48 1.82 -7.83
CA LEU A 60 -9.74 1.15 -6.76
C LEU A 60 -10.07 1.83 -5.43
N THR A 61 -10.27 1.05 -4.39
CA THR A 61 -10.42 1.56 -3.02
C THR A 61 -9.57 0.72 -2.08
N PHE A 62 -8.67 1.38 -1.35
CA PHE A 62 -7.79 0.76 -0.36
C PHE A 62 -7.52 1.76 0.77
N PHE A 63 -7.61 1.36 2.03
CA PHE A 63 -7.47 2.22 3.22
C PHE A 63 -8.26 3.54 3.12
N LYS A 64 -9.54 3.47 2.71
CA LYS A 64 -10.42 4.64 2.50
C LYS A 64 -9.95 5.60 1.39
N LYS A 65 -8.78 5.42 0.80
CA LYS A 65 -8.32 6.17 -0.36
C LYS A 65 -8.87 5.54 -1.65
N ARG A 66 -9.17 6.40 -2.62
CA ARG A 66 -9.76 5.99 -3.91
C ARG A 66 -8.92 6.49 -5.06
N LYS A 67 -8.72 5.63 -6.06
CA LYS A 67 -8.16 5.99 -7.37
C LYS A 67 -9.12 5.53 -8.47
N ILE A 68 -9.44 6.44 -9.38
CA ILE A 68 -10.30 6.16 -10.53
C ILE A 68 -9.50 6.40 -11.81
N PHE A 69 -9.61 5.47 -12.77
CA PHE A 69 -8.98 5.60 -14.07
C PHE A 69 -9.87 5.03 -15.19
N SER A 70 -9.63 5.44 -16.43
CA SER A 70 -10.32 4.90 -17.59
C SER A 70 -9.75 3.54 -17.95
N THR A 71 -10.62 2.58 -18.27
CA THR A 71 -10.20 1.27 -18.79
C THR A 71 -9.88 1.30 -20.30
N GLY A 72 -10.29 2.37 -21.02
CA GLY A 72 -10.24 2.44 -22.48
C GLY A 72 -11.41 1.73 -23.17
N LEU A 73 -12.28 1.07 -22.43
CA LEU A 73 -13.43 0.35 -22.95
C LEU A 73 -14.67 1.25 -22.94
N PHE A 74 -15.52 1.06 -23.97
CA PHE A 74 -16.78 1.76 -24.13
C PHE A 74 -17.90 0.73 -24.30
N ILE A 75 -19.11 1.08 -23.84
CA ILE A 75 -20.29 0.22 -23.95
C ILE A 75 -21.55 1.06 -23.97
N ASN A 76 -22.58 0.61 -24.67
CA ASN A 76 -23.92 1.18 -24.54
C ASN A 76 -24.43 0.94 -23.10
N PRO A 77 -24.94 1.99 -22.40
CA PRO A 77 -25.46 1.86 -21.04
C PRO A 77 -26.52 0.76 -20.86
N ASP A 78 -27.33 0.49 -21.88
CA ASP A 78 -28.38 -0.54 -21.85
C ASP A 78 -27.81 -1.96 -21.83
N HIS A 79 -26.60 -2.15 -22.32
CA HIS A 79 -25.89 -3.42 -22.32
C HIS A 79 -25.03 -3.63 -21.08
N TRP A 80 -25.24 -2.86 -20.02
CA TRP A 80 -24.43 -2.95 -18.80
C TRP A 80 -25.20 -3.40 -17.56
N ASN A 81 -24.77 -4.47 -16.93
CA ASN A 81 -25.26 -4.90 -15.63
C ASN A 81 -24.46 -4.25 -14.48
N SER A 82 -25.01 -3.21 -13.90
CA SER A 82 -24.35 -2.46 -12.81
C SER A 82 -24.17 -3.30 -11.53
N LYS A 83 -25.03 -4.28 -11.24
CA LYS A 83 -24.90 -5.15 -10.06
C LYS A 83 -23.77 -6.15 -10.23
N LYS A 84 -23.70 -6.82 -11.38
CA LYS A 84 -22.64 -7.78 -11.71
C LYS A 84 -21.36 -7.11 -12.23
N GLN A 85 -21.42 -5.85 -12.68
CA GLN A 85 -20.33 -5.10 -13.31
C GLN A 85 -19.80 -5.82 -14.55
N THR A 86 -20.70 -6.28 -15.39
CA THR A 86 -20.43 -7.03 -16.62
C THR A 86 -21.25 -6.49 -17.78
N ALA A 87 -20.71 -6.64 -18.98
CA ALA A 87 -21.47 -6.43 -20.21
C ALA A 87 -22.48 -7.56 -20.43
N ILE A 88 -23.66 -7.21 -20.94
CA ILE A 88 -24.72 -8.13 -21.33
C ILE A 88 -24.84 -8.04 -22.86
N ILE A 89 -23.87 -8.58 -23.56
CA ILE A 89 -23.90 -8.62 -25.05
C ILE A 89 -23.90 -10.10 -25.42
N PRO A 90 -24.93 -10.59 -26.14
CA PRO A 90 -24.91 -11.92 -26.74
C PRO A 90 -23.70 -11.96 -27.68
N ASP A 91 -23.01 -13.05 -27.77
CA ASP A 91 -21.90 -13.35 -28.69
C ASP A 91 -20.63 -12.54 -28.56
N ASP A 92 -20.55 -11.50 -27.69
CA ASP A 92 -19.32 -10.73 -27.46
C ASP A 92 -18.87 -10.74 -26.00
N ASN A 93 -17.93 -11.61 -25.69
CA ASN A 93 -17.30 -11.67 -24.38
C ASN A 93 -16.05 -10.77 -24.27
N PHE A 94 -15.68 -10.00 -25.31
CA PHE A 94 -14.46 -9.22 -25.35
C PHE A 94 -14.36 -8.25 -24.16
N ILE A 95 -15.40 -7.45 -23.92
CA ILE A 95 -15.43 -6.48 -22.83
C ILE A 95 -15.26 -7.18 -21.48
N ASN A 96 -16.00 -8.27 -21.24
CA ASN A 96 -15.93 -9.02 -19.97
C ASN A 96 -14.54 -9.64 -19.75
N ASN A 97 -13.91 -10.17 -20.80
CA ASN A 97 -12.56 -10.71 -20.75
C ASN A 97 -11.53 -9.61 -20.44
N GLN A 98 -11.65 -8.43 -21.08
CA GLN A 98 -10.77 -7.29 -20.78
C GLN A 98 -10.93 -6.77 -19.34
N LEU A 99 -12.15 -6.68 -18.83
CA LEU A 99 -12.40 -6.28 -17.45
C LEU A 99 -11.83 -7.30 -16.45
N SER A 100 -11.94 -8.59 -16.75
CA SER A 100 -11.33 -9.66 -15.96
C SER A 100 -9.81 -9.56 -15.95
N LEU A 101 -9.18 -9.32 -17.11
CA LEU A 101 -7.74 -9.13 -17.22
C LEU A 101 -7.25 -7.90 -16.44
N ILE A 102 -7.96 -6.77 -16.52
CA ILE A 102 -7.64 -5.57 -15.76
C ILE A 102 -7.71 -5.88 -14.26
N LYS A 103 -8.77 -6.54 -13.81
CA LYS A 103 -8.93 -6.93 -12.40
C LYS A 103 -7.79 -7.83 -11.91
N GLN A 104 -7.40 -8.80 -12.74
CA GLN A 104 -6.28 -9.71 -12.45
C GLN A 104 -4.96 -8.95 -12.34
N LYS A 105 -4.62 -8.09 -13.31
CA LYS A 105 -3.39 -7.28 -13.28
C LYS A 105 -3.34 -6.32 -12.10
N VAL A 106 -4.47 -5.69 -11.74
CA VAL A 106 -4.58 -4.84 -10.55
C VAL A 106 -4.33 -5.64 -9.26
N ASN A 107 -4.87 -6.85 -9.17
CA ASN A 107 -4.64 -7.72 -8.01
C ASN A 107 -3.17 -8.18 -7.94
N GLN A 108 -2.51 -8.47 -9.06
CA GLN A 108 -1.08 -8.77 -9.11
C GLN A 108 -0.23 -7.58 -8.62
N ALA A 109 -0.56 -6.37 -9.08
CA ALA A 109 0.11 -5.15 -8.62
C ALA A 109 -0.07 -4.94 -7.10
N PHE A 110 -1.27 -5.18 -6.59
CA PHE A 110 -1.56 -5.10 -5.16
C PHE A 110 -0.76 -6.12 -4.34
N LEU A 111 -0.72 -7.38 -4.77
CA LEU A 111 0.06 -8.42 -4.10
C LEU A 111 1.57 -8.10 -4.11
N PHE A 112 2.08 -7.59 -5.24
CA PHE A 112 3.46 -7.15 -5.32
C PHE A 112 3.80 -6.08 -4.28
N LEU A 113 2.94 -5.07 -4.13
CA LEU A 113 3.13 -4.01 -3.13
C LEU A 113 2.99 -4.51 -1.69
N GLN A 114 2.09 -5.47 -1.42
CA GLN A 114 1.96 -6.07 -0.09
C GLN A 114 3.26 -6.77 0.36
N VAL A 115 3.98 -7.39 -0.57
CA VAL A 115 5.24 -8.10 -0.26
C VAL A 115 6.42 -7.12 -0.16
N ASN A 116 6.48 -6.11 -1.04
CA ASN A 116 7.68 -5.28 -1.20
C ASN A 116 7.59 -3.91 -0.52
N SER A 117 6.41 -3.47 -0.10
CA SER A 117 6.20 -2.12 0.44
C SER A 117 5.55 -2.16 1.82
N LYS A 118 6.09 -1.38 2.76
CA LYS A 118 5.52 -1.28 4.12
C LYS A 118 4.23 -0.45 4.14
N ASN A 119 4.19 0.63 3.37
CA ASN A 119 3.05 1.55 3.28
C ASN A 119 2.79 1.89 1.82
N PHE A 120 1.56 1.69 1.35
CA PHE A 120 1.12 2.05 0.01
C PHE A 120 -0.38 2.33 0.02
N ASP A 121 -0.89 2.99 -1.00
CA ASP A 121 -2.30 3.33 -1.15
C ASP A 121 -2.88 2.91 -2.52
N ALA A 122 -4.15 3.26 -2.78
CA ALA A 122 -4.80 2.93 -4.05
C ALA A 122 -4.15 3.61 -5.27
N GLY A 123 -3.45 4.74 -5.07
CA GLY A 123 -2.67 5.42 -6.10
C GLY A 123 -1.43 4.63 -6.49
N ASP A 124 -0.71 4.09 -5.50
CA ASP A 124 0.48 3.27 -5.72
C ASP A 124 0.15 1.97 -6.43
N VAL A 125 -0.99 1.34 -6.09
CA VAL A 125 -1.49 0.15 -6.82
C VAL A 125 -1.73 0.49 -8.30
N TYR A 126 -2.28 1.66 -8.59
CA TYR A 126 -2.49 2.10 -9.97
C TYR A 126 -1.17 2.37 -10.71
N LEU A 127 -0.18 3.01 -10.05
CA LEU A 127 1.16 3.23 -10.65
C LEU A 127 1.85 1.90 -10.95
N GLN A 128 1.83 0.97 -10.00
CA GLN A 128 2.37 -0.37 -10.19
C GLN A 128 1.65 -1.14 -11.32
N PHE A 129 0.31 -1.03 -11.41
CA PHE A 129 -0.48 -1.60 -12.49
C PHE A 129 -0.07 -1.06 -13.86
N LYS A 130 0.28 0.25 -13.97
CA LYS A 130 0.80 0.87 -15.20
C LYS A 130 2.24 0.49 -15.53
N GLY A 131 2.96 -0.17 -14.62
CA GLY A 131 4.40 -0.38 -14.73
C GLY A 131 5.22 0.88 -14.41
N GLU A 132 4.59 1.90 -13.83
CA GLU A 132 5.27 3.09 -13.33
C GLU A 132 5.79 2.77 -11.92
N SER A 133 7.04 3.13 -11.66
CA SER A 133 7.62 3.01 -10.31
C SER A 133 6.75 3.81 -9.32
N THR A 134 6.32 3.17 -8.24
CA THR A 134 5.80 3.91 -7.10
C THR A 134 6.88 4.87 -6.67
N LYS A 135 6.57 6.16 -6.66
CA LYS A 135 7.51 7.14 -6.12
C LYS A 135 7.75 6.75 -4.68
N GLU A 136 8.95 6.23 -4.39
CA GLU A 136 9.39 6.18 -3.00
C GLU A 136 9.35 7.63 -2.51
N ASN A 137 8.38 7.96 -1.68
CA ASN A 137 8.34 9.26 -1.02
C ASN A 137 9.51 9.29 -0.04
N LYS A 138 10.68 9.68 -0.56
CA LYS A 138 11.86 9.88 0.27
C LYS A 138 11.68 11.17 1.03
N THR A 139 11.96 11.12 2.30
CA THR A 139 11.97 12.31 3.13
C THR A 139 13.15 13.22 2.74
N LEU A 140 13.09 14.48 3.11
CA LEU A 140 14.12 15.46 2.76
C LEU A 140 15.51 15.02 3.26
N LEU A 141 15.60 14.52 4.49
CA LEU A 141 16.87 14.07 5.05
C LEU A 141 17.36 12.76 4.40
N GLU A 142 16.47 11.87 3.97
CA GLU A 142 16.83 10.68 3.19
C GLU A 142 17.43 11.04 1.84
N VAL A 143 16.90 12.07 1.16
CA VAL A 143 17.48 12.58 -0.10
C VAL A 143 18.89 13.12 0.15
N PHE A 144 19.11 13.89 1.23
CA PHE A 144 20.45 14.34 1.62
C PHE A 144 21.40 13.18 1.90
N ILE A 145 20.93 12.11 2.57
CA ILE A 145 21.75 10.92 2.85
C ILE A 145 22.18 10.24 1.54
N LEU A 146 21.25 10.03 0.62
CA LEU A 146 21.54 9.42 -0.68
C LEU A 146 22.55 10.26 -1.48
N HIS A 147 22.34 11.56 -1.53
CA HIS A 147 23.23 12.50 -2.22
C HIS A 147 24.65 12.45 -1.60
N ASN A 148 24.75 12.58 -0.28
CA ASN A 148 26.03 12.57 0.42
C ASN A 148 26.77 11.22 0.27
N ASN A 149 26.05 10.10 0.27
CA ASN A 149 26.63 8.78 0.02
C ASN A 149 27.19 8.65 -1.40
N ARG A 150 26.49 9.23 -2.41
CA ARG A 150 26.99 9.29 -3.79
C ARG A 150 28.24 10.15 -3.90
N MET A 151 28.22 11.37 -3.31
CA MET A 151 29.39 12.25 -3.30
C MET A 151 30.59 11.63 -2.62
N LYS A 152 30.40 10.92 -1.50
CA LYS A 152 31.48 10.24 -0.77
C LYS A 152 32.26 9.26 -1.67
N LYS A 153 31.58 8.57 -2.59
CA LYS A 153 32.22 7.65 -3.56
C LYS A 153 33.03 8.37 -4.64
N LEU A 154 32.81 9.66 -4.85
CA LEU A 154 33.40 10.45 -5.90
C LEU A 154 34.50 11.43 -5.36
N ILE A 155 34.79 11.35 -4.06
CA ILE A 155 35.89 12.12 -3.45
C ILE A 155 37.21 11.70 -4.10
N GLY A 156 37.98 12.69 -4.52
CA GLY A 156 39.27 12.51 -5.22
C GLY A 156 39.15 12.28 -6.73
N LYS A 157 37.91 12.14 -7.25
CA LYS A 157 37.62 12.08 -8.70
C LYS A 157 36.92 13.35 -9.19
N GLU A 158 35.75 13.65 -8.66
CA GLU A 158 34.90 14.78 -9.06
C GLU A 158 34.78 15.83 -7.94
N TYR A 159 34.92 15.42 -6.68
CA TYR A 159 34.74 16.31 -5.53
C TYR A 159 35.90 16.27 -4.56
N THR A 160 36.15 17.43 -3.91
CA THR A 160 37.10 17.52 -2.81
C THR A 160 36.48 17.08 -1.48
N LYS A 161 37.29 16.71 -0.51
CA LYS A 161 36.85 16.45 0.86
C LYS A 161 36.11 17.65 1.47
N SER A 162 36.61 18.87 1.19
CA SER A 162 35.98 20.11 1.66
C SER A 162 34.57 20.29 1.13
N THR A 163 34.35 20.03 -0.17
CA THR A 163 33.01 20.07 -0.76
C THR A 163 32.05 19.07 -0.10
N PHE A 164 32.53 17.85 0.12
CA PHE A 164 31.73 16.84 0.83
C PHE A 164 31.33 17.27 2.26
N HIS A 165 32.27 17.90 3.00
CA HIS A 165 32.00 18.44 4.35
C HIS A 165 30.88 19.48 4.33
N LYS A 166 30.89 20.43 3.39
CA LYS A 166 29.82 21.44 3.24
C LYS A 166 28.44 20.82 3.05
N PHE A 167 28.33 19.77 2.25
CA PHE A 167 27.06 19.07 2.06
C PHE A 167 26.59 18.28 3.31
N LYS A 168 27.55 17.74 4.07
CA LYS A 168 27.25 17.12 5.36
C LYS A 168 26.74 18.14 6.39
N GLU A 169 27.35 19.31 6.45
CA GLU A 169 26.92 20.44 7.28
C GLU A 169 25.54 20.95 6.86
N ALA A 170 25.28 21.12 5.56
CA ALA A 170 23.98 21.53 5.05
C ALA A 170 22.87 20.57 5.51
N LYS A 171 23.07 19.24 5.43
CA LYS A 171 22.13 18.26 5.97
C LYS A 171 21.87 18.48 7.46
N MET A 172 22.91 18.71 8.25
CA MET A 172 22.79 18.95 9.71
C MET A 172 21.99 20.22 10.00
N HIS A 173 22.25 21.31 9.29
CA HIS A 173 21.53 22.58 9.45
C HIS A 173 20.04 22.42 9.09
N VAL A 174 19.72 21.74 7.98
CA VAL A 174 18.34 21.44 7.60
C VAL A 174 17.65 20.60 8.66
N GLY A 175 18.28 19.56 9.18
CA GLY A 175 17.71 18.72 10.25
C GLY A 175 17.45 19.50 11.55
N ASN A 176 18.38 20.39 11.93
CA ASN A 176 18.20 21.26 13.10
C ASN A 176 17.07 22.27 12.89
N PHE A 177 16.97 22.86 11.70
CA PHE A 177 15.89 23.77 11.33
C PHE A 177 14.52 23.08 11.37
N LEU A 178 14.38 21.87 10.85
CA LEU A 178 13.14 21.11 10.91
C LEU A 178 12.71 20.85 12.35
N LYS A 179 13.65 20.49 13.23
CA LYS A 179 13.38 20.27 14.66
C LYS A 179 12.96 21.54 15.38
N SER A 180 13.67 22.65 15.14
CA SER A 180 13.44 23.92 15.85
C SER A 180 12.15 24.62 15.37
N SER A 181 11.96 24.75 14.05
CA SER A 181 10.87 25.55 13.46
C SER A 181 9.59 24.74 13.26
N TYR A 182 9.69 23.46 12.90
CA TYR A 182 8.52 22.64 12.60
C TYR A 182 8.24 21.54 13.64
N LYS A 183 9.13 21.36 14.63
CA LYS A 183 9.07 20.28 15.64
C LYS A 183 8.92 18.88 15.00
N LYS A 184 9.49 18.71 13.81
CA LYS A 184 9.49 17.46 13.04
C LYS A 184 10.90 16.93 12.89
N SER A 185 11.05 15.61 12.89
CA SER A 185 12.33 14.95 12.63
C SER A 185 12.70 14.97 11.15
N ASP A 186 11.72 14.95 10.25
CA ASP A 186 11.86 14.95 8.80
C ASP A 186 10.54 15.33 8.11
N ILE A 187 10.57 15.64 6.83
CA ILE A 187 9.39 15.97 6.00
C ILE A 187 9.48 15.27 4.64
N CYS A 188 8.30 14.93 4.07
CA CYS A 188 8.16 14.44 2.69
C CYS A 188 7.83 15.59 1.75
#